data_336728a5c0f29a549474afe2e69909d0
#
_entry.id   336728a5c0f29a549474afe2e69909d0
#
_cell.length_a   1.000
_cell.length_b   1.000
_cell.length_c   1.000
_cell.angle_alpha   90.00
_cell.angle_beta   90.00
_cell.angle_gamma   90.00
#
_symmetry.space_group_name_H-M   'P 1'
#
loop_
_entity.id
_entity.type
_entity.pdbx_description
1 polymer ?
#
loop_
_entity_poly.entity_id
_entity_poly.type
_entity_poly.pdbx_seq_one_letter_code
_entity_poly.pdbx_strand_id
1 'polypeptide(L)'
;MAHQLGRIGQIALSVGDMARSIAFWRDTVGLKFLFEAPNVAFFDVAGVRLMLGQNESADAKPSGVVLYFEVDDLDASFTALRNRGAAVEQPNGEPHFIAKLGAKELWMAFLRDPDGHLFALMSERVPA
;
A
#
# COMPACT_ATOMS: atom_id res chain seq x y z
N MET A 1 -10.14 17.60 -26.43
CA MET A 1 -9.83 18.87 -25.82
C MET A 1 -8.96 18.72 -24.59
N ALA A 2 -8.27 19.78 -24.26
CA ALA A 2 -7.11 19.76 -23.37
C ALA A 2 -7.43 19.70 -21.87
N HIS A 3 -8.70 19.49 -21.46
CA HIS A 3 -9.08 19.59 -20.05
C HIS A 3 -9.43 18.26 -19.40
N GLN A 4 -9.14 17.14 -20.07
CA GLN A 4 -9.33 15.83 -19.46
C GLN A 4 -8.19 15.54 -18.50
N LEU A 5 -8.53 14.97 -17.33
CA LEU A 5 -7.53 14.49 -16.40
C LEU A 5 -6.88 13.23 -16.96
N GLY A 6 -5.59 13.11 -16.77
CA GLY A 6 -4.87 11.90 -17.12
C GLY A 6 -4.97 10.86 -16.00
N ARG A 7 -4.07 9.88 -16.03
CA ARG A 7 -3.97 8.89 -14.96
C ARG A 7 -3.52 9.55 -13.65
N ILE A 8 -3.77 8.87 -12.54
CA ILE A 8 -3.18 9.28 -11.27
C ILE A 8 -1.67 9.09 -11.41
N GLY A 9 -0.91 10.18 -11.28
CA GLY A 9 0.54 10.16 -11.45
C GLY A 9 1.30 9.99 -10.14
N GLN A 10 0.69 10.42 -9.03
CA GLN A 10 1.37 10.41 -7.73
C GLN A 10 0.35 10.35 -6.60
N ILE A 11 0.70 9.62 -5.55
CA ILE A 11 -0.06 9.53 -4.31
C ILE A 11 0.92 9.86 -3.19
N ALA A 12 0.49 10.67 -2.21
CA ALA A 12 1.35 11.06 -1.09
C ALA A 12 0.79 10.52 0.22
N LEU A 13 1.69 10.01 1.07
CA LEU A 13 1.40 9.60 2.43
C LEU A 13 2.24 10.44 3.39
N SER A 14 1.62 10.91 4.46
CA SER A 14 2.33 11.61 5.53
C SER A 14 2.99 10.60 6.46
N VAL A 15 4.25 10.82 6.80
CA VAL A 15 5.01 9.91 7.65
C VAL A 15 5.62 10.68 8.82
N GLY A 16 5.76 10.01 9.96
CA GLY A 16 6.36 10.60 11.16
C GLY A 16 7.87 10.40 11.22
N ASP A 17 8.36 9.31 10.64
CA ASP A 17 9.78 8.96 10.64
C ASP A 17 10.16 8.45 9.26
N MET A 18 10.87 9.27 8.50
CA MET A 18 11.19 8.97 7.10
C MET A 18 12.00 7.68 6.96
N ALA A 19 13.04 7.49 7.77
CA ALA A 19 13.88 6.30 7.67
C ALA A 19 13.09 5.01 7.91
N ARG A 20 12.21 5.03 8.91
CA ARG A 20 11.33 3.89 9.23
C ARG A 20 10.37 3.60 8.08
N SER A 21 9.77 4.64 7.52
CA SER A 21 8.80 4.49 6.44
C SER A 21 9.46 4.02 5.14
N ILE A 22 10.65 4.53 4.82
CA ILE A 22 11.40 4.06 3.66
C ILE A 22 11.72 2.56 3.83
N ALA A 23 12.21 2.16 5.00
CA ALA A 23 12.52 0.75 5.26
C ALA A 23 11.29 -0.14 5.11
N PHE A 24 10.14 0.33 5.58
CA PHE A 24 8.89 -0.44 5.46
C PHE A 24 8.48 -0.64 4.01
N TRP A 25 8.38 0.44 3.24
CA TRP A 25 7.87 0.34 1.86
C TRP A 25 8.88 -0.30 0.92
N ARG A 26 10.18 -0.08 1.15
CA ARG A 26 11.24 -0.68 0.34
C ARG A 26 11.48 -2.14 0.69
N ASP A 27 11.63 -2.46 1.99
CA ASP A 27 12.13 -3.77 2.43
C ASP A 27 11.00 -4.71 2.84
N THR A 28 9.97 -4.22 3.54
CA THR A 28 8.86 -5.06 3.98
C THR A 28 7.86 -5.28 2.85
N VAL A 29 7.41 -4.19 2.20
CA VAL A 29 6.46 -4.31 1.08
C VAL A 29 7.17 -4.67 -0.21
N GLY A 30 8.37 -4.15 -0.44
CA GLY A 30 9.16 -4.49 -1.60
C GLY A 30 8.93 -3.56 -2.79
N LEU A 31 8.50 -2.33 -2.57
CA LEU A 31 8.32 -1.36 -3.65
C LEU A 31 9.68 -0.87 -4.14
N LYS A 32 9.72 -0.48 -5.41
CA LYS A 32 10.93 0.06 -6.02
C LYS A 32 11.21 1.46 -5.50
N PHE A 33 12.27 1.60 -4.72
CA PHE A 33 12.71 2.90 -4.23
C PHE A 33 13.37 3.69 -5.36
N LEU A 34 12.99 4.96 -5.50
CA LEU A 34 13.58 5.83 -6.52
C LEU A 34 14.67 6.71 -5.92
N PHE A 35 14.31 7.60 -5.01
CA PHE A 35 15.27 8.48 -4.35
C PHE A 35 14.61 9.19 -3.18
N GLU A 36 15.43 9.83 -2.34
CA GLU A 36 14.92 10.72 -1.31
C GLU A 36 15.56 12.11 -1.45
N ALA A 37 14.82 13.12 -1.02
CA ALA A 37 15.26 14.49 -0.90
C ALA A 37 14.87 14.97 0.50
N PRO A 38 15.22 16.21 0.91
CA PRO A 38 14.83 16.65 2.26
C PRO A 38 13.32 16.54 2.50
N ASN A 39 12.94 15.76 3.50
CA ASN A 39 11.56 15.54 3.93
C ASN A 39 10.64 14.82 2.94
N VAL A 40 11.18 14.23 1.88
CA VAL A 40 10.38 13.45 0.93
C VAL A 40 11.16 12.23 0.45
N ALA A 41 10.43 11.17 0.12
CA ALA A 41 10.99 9.98 -0.53
C ALA A 41 10.02 9.50 -1.60
N PHE A 42 10.54 8.86 -2.63
CA PHE A 42 9.74 8.48 -3.78
C PHE A 42 9.96 7.01 -4.14
N PHE A 43 8.84 6.36 -4.48
CA PHE A 43 8.82 4.98 -4.95
C PHE A 43 8.06 4.91 -6.27
N ASP A 44 8.39 3.95 -7.10
CA ASP A 44 7.63 3.63 -8.30
C ASP A 44 6.73 2.42 -8.02
N VAL A 45 5.44 2.60 -8.26
CA VAL A 45 4.45 1.52 -8.12
C VAL A 45 3.78 1.36 -9.47
N ALA A 46 4.38 0.52 -10.33
CA ALA A 46 3.87 0.23 -11.67
C ALA A 46 3.51 1.50 -12.45
N GLY A 47 4.37 2.51 -12.38
CA GLY A 47 4.19 3.77 -13.09
C GLY A 47 3.49 4.87 -12.29
N VAL A 48 2.90 4.57 -11.15
CA VAL A 48 2.37 5.58 -10.23
C VAL A 48 3.43 5.86 -9.17
N ARG A 49 3.74 7.13 -8.93
CA ARG A 49 4.75 7.48 -7.94
C ARG A 49 4.12 7.57 -6.55
N LEU A 50 4.67 6.84 -5.61
CA LEU A 50 4.29 6.98 -4.20
C LEU A 50 5.30 7.91 -3.54
N MET A 51 4.82 9.01 -2.96
CA MET A 51 5.65 9.96 -2.22
C MET A 51 5.38 9.83 -0.73
N LEU A 52 6.44 9.70 0.05
CA LEU A 52 6.37 9.83 1.50
C LEU A 52 6.79 11.25 1.86
N GLY A 53 5.96 11.95 2.60
CA GLY A 53 6.26 13.32 3.03
C GLY A 53 6.33 13.41 4.55
N GLN A 54 7.45 13.87 5.09
CA GLN A 54 7.60 14.05 6.52
C GLN A 54 7.17 15.47 6.90
N ASN A 55 6.13 15.56 7.73
CA ASN A 55 5.65 16.83 8.24
C ASN A 55 6.51 17.30 9.40
N GLU A 56 6.63 18.63 9.55
CA GLU A 56 7.34 19.24 10.67
C GLU A 56 6.65 18.97 12.01
N SER A 57 5.32 18.77 12.00
CA SER A 57 4.61 18.33 13.21
C SER A 57 4.75 16.82 13.31
N ALA A 58 5.09 16.32 14.50
CA ALA A 58 5.31 14.91 14.75
C ALA A 58 4.05 14.04 14.61
N ASP A 59 2.91 14.62 14.26
CA ASP A 59 1.62 13.95 14.21
C ASP A 59 1.21 13.63 12.77
N ALA A 60 1.87 12.64 12.17
CA ALA A 60 1.36 12.06 10.94
C ALA A 60 0.09 11.29 11.27
N LYS A 61 -1.04 11.73 10.72
CA LYS A 61 -2.31 11.02 10.91
C LYS A 61 -2.56 10.10 9.74
N PRO A 62 -3.12 8.91 9.99
CA PRO A 62 -3.50 8.01 8.91
C PRO A 62 -4.46 8.71 7.96
N SER A 63 -4.26 8.48 6.67
CA SER A 63 -5.15 8.95 5.63
C SER A 63 -6.42 8.11 5.60
N GLY A 64 -7.54 8.71 5.19
CA GLY A 64 -8.76 7.96 4.87
C GLY A 64 -8.69 7.23 3.53
N VAL A 65 -7.67 7.51 2.73
CA VAL A 65 -7.46 6.84 1.45
C VAL A 65 -6.75 5.50 1.69
N VAL A 66 -7.22 4.45 1.02
CA VAL A 66 -6.62 3.12 1.14
C VAL A 66 -6.00 2.76 -0.20
N LEU A 67 -4.73 2.35 -0.19
CA LEU A 67 -4.05 1.85 -1.37
C LEU A 67 -4.28 0.35 -1.48
N TYR A 68 -4.72 -0.09 -2.67
CA TYR A 68 -4.96 -1.50 -2.95
C TYR A 68 -3.94 -1.97 -3.98
N PHE A 69 -3.09 -2.91 -3.59
CA PHE A 69 -2.06 -3.47 -4.47
C PHE A 69 -2.54 -4.81 -5.03
N GLU A 70 -2.55 -4.95 -6.35
CA GLU A 70 -2.86 -6.22 -6.97
C GLU A 70 -1.70 -7.19 -6.80
N VAL A 71 -2.01 -8.43 -6.45
CA VAL A 71 -1.03 -9.51 -6.35
C VAL A 71 -1.57 -10.75 -7.03
N ASP A 72 -0.69 -11.60 -7.54
CA ASP A 72 -1.10 -12.82 -8.22
C ASP A 72 -1.53 -13.90 -7.22
N ASP A 73 -0.81 -14.01 -6.11
CA ASP A 73 -1.08 -14.99 -5.06
C ASP A 73 -1.24 -14.25 -3.73
N LEU A 74 -2.48 -14.01 -3.36
CA LEU A 74 -2.79 -13.23 -2.17
C LEU A 74 -2.26 -13.88 -0.89
N ASP A 75 -2.44 -15.18 -0.74
CA ASP A 75 -2.02 -15.86 0.49
C ASP A 75 -0.50 -15.84 0.65
N ALA A 76 0.23 -16.09 -0.44
CA ALA A 76 1.70 -16.05 -0.42
C ALA A 76 2.20 -14.63 -0.16
N SER A 77 1.62 -13.63 -0.81
CA SER A 77 2.03 -12.23 -0.63
C SER A 77 1.74 -11.74 0.78
N PHE A 78 0.55 -12.04 1.30
CA PHE A 78 0.18 -11.69 2.66
C PHE A 78 1.13 -12.32 3.69
N THR A 79 1.39 -13.63 3.53
CA THR A 79 2.28 -14.34 4.44
C THR A 79 3.69 -13.75 4.42
N ALA A 80 4.20 -13.38 3.24
CA ALA A 80 5.51 -12.78 3.10
C ALA A 80 5.59 -11.43 3.84
N LEU A 81 4.59 -10.58 3.68
CA LEU A 81 4.57 -9.27 4.36
C LEU A 81 4.46 -9.43 5.87
N ARG A 82 3.57 -10.31 6.32
CA ARG A 82 3.42 -10.59 7.75
C ARG A 82 4.72 -11.11 8.36
N ASN A 83 5.39 -12.01 7.67
CA ASN A 83 6.66 -12.59 8.15
C ASN A 83 7.79 -11.56 8.20
N ARG A 84 7.70 -10.49 7.40
CA ARG A 84 8.64 -9.37 7.44
C ARG A 84 8.27 -8.33 8.49
N GLY A 85 7.19 -8.54 9.23
CA GLY A 85 6.79 -7.68 10.33
C GLY A 85 5.69 -6.68 10.04
N ALA A 86 5.02 -6.76 8.91
CA ALA A 86 3.88 -5.87 8.63
C ALA A 86 2.74 -6.17 9.60
N ALA A 87 2.12 -5.12 10.12
CA ALA A 87 1.00 -5.25 11.04
C ALA A 87 -0.27 -5.61 10.27
N VAL A 88 -0.93 -6.70 10.69
CA VAL A 88 -2.19 -7.14 10.10
C VAL A 88 -3.33 -6.38 10.76
N GLU A 89 -4.25 -5.87 9.96
CA GLU A 89 -5.42 -5.15 10.48
C GLU A 89 -6.28 -6.09 11.33
N GLN A 90 -6.81 -5.58 12.44
CA GLN A 90 -7.68 -6.33 13.33
C GLN A 90 -9.02 -5.60 13.50
N PRO A 91 -10.14 -6.31 13.43
CA PRO A 91 -10.31 -7.69 12.98
C PRO A 91 -10.31 -7.79 11.44
N ASN A 92 -10.31 -9.00 10.90
CA ASN A 92 -10.55 -9.28 9.48
C ASN A 92 -9.46 -8.79 8.51
N GLY A 93 -8.21 -8.63 8.97
CA GLY A 93 -7.11 -8.27 8.06
C GLY A 93 -6.58 -9.43 7.23
N GLU A 94 -6.82 -10.67 7.64
CA GLU A 94 -6.34 -11.84 6.92
C GLU A 94 -7.07 -12.01 5.58
N PRO A 95 -6.47 -12.73 4.62
CA PRO A 95 -7.11 -12.93 3.31
C PRO A 95 -8.52 -13.49 3.44
N HIS A 96 -9.49 -12.83 2.82
CA HIS A 96 -10.87 -13.29 2.85
C HIS A 96 -11.63 -12.83 1.60
N PHE A 97 -12.76 -13.50 1.35
CA PHE A 97 -13.66 -13.20 0.26
C PHE A 97 -14.33 -11.84 0.47
N ILE A 98 -14.38 -11.03 -0.58
CA ILE A 98 -15.04 -9.73 -0.56
C ILE A 98 -16.32 -9.75 -1.38
N ALA A 99 -16.24 -10.15 -2.66
CA ALA A 99 -17.37 -10.05 -3.57
C ALA A 99 -17.16 -10.92 -4.80
N LYS A 100 -18.26 -11.25 -5.46
CA LYS A 100 -18.22 -11.84 -6.80
C LYS A 100 -18.16 -10.74 -7.85
N LEU A 101 -17.24 -10.90 -8.80
CA LEU A 101 -17.09 -10.02 -9.94
C LEU A 101 -17.25 -10.85 -11.21
N GLY A 102 -18.49 -11.05 -11.61
CA GLY A 102 -18.79 -11.92 -12.75
C GLY A 102 -18.36 -13.37 -12.46
N ALA A 103 -17.49 -13.91 -13.31
CA ALA A 103 -17.00 -15.28 -13.16
C ALA A 103 -15.86 -15.40 -12.13
N LYS A 104 -15.37 -14.29 -11.60
CA LYS A 104 -14.26 -14.28 -10.65
C LYS A 104 -14.71 -13.87 -9.25
N GLU A 105 -13.84 -14.11 -8.28
CA GLU A 105 -14.03 -13.68 -6.89
C GLU A 105 -12.95 -12.71 -6.52
N LEU A 106 -13.34 -11.61 -5.89
CA LEU A 106 -12.41 -10.63 -5.34
C LEU A 106 -12.09 -11.00 -3.89
N TRP A 107 -10.81 -11.15 -3.62
CA TRP A 107 -10.28 -11.44 -2.28
C TRP A 107 -9.31 -10.35 -1.87
N MET A 108 -9.28 -10.02 -0.60
CA MET A 108 -8.41 -8.99 -0.05
C MET A 108 -7.81 -9.37 1.28
N ALA A 109 -6.69 -8.71 1.61
CA ALA A 109 -6.09 -8.73 2.93
C ALA A 109 -5.71 -7.30 3.30
N PHE A 110 -5.76 -6.97 4.59
CA PHE A 110 -5.56 -5.60 5.07
C PHE A 110 -4.43 -5.53 6.09
N LEU A 111 -3.56 -4.55 5.90
CA LEU A 111 -2.38 -4.35 6.74
C LEU A 111 -2.24 -2.86 7.04
N ARG A 112 -1.35 -2.53 7.98
CA ARG A 112 -1.04 -1.14 8.33
C ARG A 112 0.44 -0.88 8.16
N ASP A 113 0.77 0.33 7.70
CA ASP A 113 2.15 0.79 7.69
C ASP A 113 2.55 1.32 9.07
N PRO A 114 3.83 1.71 9.29
CA PRO A 114 4.27 2.17 10.62
C PRO A 114 3.54 3.41 11.14
N ASP A 115 2.95 4.22 10.28
CA ASP A 115 2.19 5.40 10.66
C ASP A 115 0.69 5.10 10.82
N GLY A 116 0.28 3.85 10.65
CA GLY A 116 -1.10 3.44 10.78
C GLY A 116 -1.93 3.60 9.52
N HIS A 117 -1.32 3.91 8.37
CA HIS A 117 -2.06 3.96 7.11
C HIS A 117 -2.51 2.56 6.73
N LEU A 118 -3.80 2.41 6.48
CA LEU A 118 -4.37 1.14 6.01
C LEU A 118 -4.01 0.96 4.54
N PHE A 119 -3.55 -0.23 4.19
CA PHE A 119 -3.41 -0.61 2.79
C PHE A 119 -3.85 -2.05 2.62
N ALA A 120 -4.11 -2.45 1.39
CA ALA A 120 -4.64 -3.77 1.10
C ALA A 120 -3.86 -4.44 -0.02
N LEU A 121 -3.86 -5.76 0.04
CA LEU A 121 -3.50 -6.61 -1.09
C LEU A 121 -4.80 -7.16 -1.67
N MET A 122 -4.91 -7.24 -2.99
CA MET A 122 -6.10 -7.74 -3.64
C MET A 122 -5.76 -8.70 -4.77
N SER A 123 -6.61 -9.68 -4.97
CA SER A 123 -6.52 -10.57 -6.12
C SER A 123 -7.91 -10.99 -6.58
N GLU A 124 -8.03 -11.25 -7.87
CA GLU A 124 -9.25 -11.83 -8.43
C GLU A 124 -8.96 -13.28 -8.76
N ARG A 125 -9.80 -14.17 -8.25
CA ARG A 125 -9.63 -15.61 -8.37
C ARG A 125 -10.74 -16.23 -9.18
N VAL A 126 -10.39 -17.25 -9.95
CA VAL A 126 -11.41 -18.14 -10.51
C VAL A 126 -11.79 -19.12 -9.42
N PRO A 127 -13.10 -19.25 -9.08
CA PRO A 127 -13.51 -20.20 -8.04
C PRO A 127 -13.12 -21.63 -8.41
N ALA A 128 -12.73 -22.41 -7.42
CA ALA A 128 -12.37 -23.80 -7.61
C ALA A 128 -13.60 -24.65 -7.98
#